data_6d0b3190381a8e308042a419cee6f8fc
#
_entry.id   6d0b3190381a8e308042a419cee6f8fc
#
_cell.length_a   1.000
_cell.length_b   1.000
_cell.length_c   1.000
_cell.angle_alpha   90.00
_cell.angle_beta   90.00
_cell.angle_gamma   90.00
#
_symmetry.space_group_name_H-M   'P 1'
#
loop_
_entity.id
_entity.type
_entity.pdbx_description
1 polymer ?
#
loop_
_entity_poly.entity_id
_entity_poly.type
_entity_poly.pdbx_seq_one_letter_code
_entity_poly.pdbx_strand_id
1 'polypeptide(L)'
;QRKDVVGAAETGSGKTLAFGLPILHHTLSSLATQDAATLCEQGPRALVLLPTRELAVQVQAHLNAVASSCPLHTECLVGGISTQKQKRLLRRHPAVVVGTPGRIFALLGMGEEVDKCEWLKEGLKNVRHLVLDEADRLVESGHFKELDKILEQLYQSVDRLQQLQTFVFSATLTLDPRAQRGEEGANKVDALMSRLKFRESRAVFTVDLTKEPSSLEAESQDQEKPQGRAKLPEMLEFKELVCSSDKEKEAMLAVWLLRRFRWGLPLRPETGGYASRVSAEARKNVAPNGGRIIIFVNAISYVQRLSSVLALLLESPSAGKVLSRVQMSSGGNQGAPPGLSVDVLDLHSKMRQKDRLKRIERFRKLKDAVLVCTDIAARGLDVPDVSAVIHFQAPRGSEVFVHRSGRTARAGREGQSIAFVAPSDVTHWGKVYRAVGIVKGDIERLETLPEEITAAKEASRLAAELEKKVHQTFKQSSEESWLKKAAKEAELMLDEEDDTRELGKKKAPHKVLWGLFQEMQARLRRPPRPSGSVRLSKKQRLAVARRGR
;
A
#
# COMPACT_ATOMS: atom_id res chain seq x y z
N GLN A 1 0.21 21.67 29.26
CA GLN A 1 -0.42 22.76 28.48
C GLN A 1 -1.56 22.17 27.66
N ARG A 2 -2.79 22.66 27.86
CA ARG A 2 -3.98 22.16 27.12
C ARG A 2 -4.19 22.97 25.83
N LYS A 3 -3.19 23.01 24.94
CA LYS A 3 -3.27 23.71 23.66
C LYS A 3 -3.79 22.78 22.57
N ASP A 4 -4.50 23.33 21.59
CA ASP A 4 -4.79 22.61 20.35
C ASP A 4 -3.50 22.45 19.55
N VAL A 5 -3.36 21.36 18.81
CA VAL A 5 -2.12 20.99 18.12
C VAL A 5 -2.39 20.81 16.64
N VAL A 6 -1.63 21.50 15.81
CA VAL A 6 -1.59 21.29 14.36
C VAL A 6 -0.18 20.88 13.97
N GLY A 7 -0.02 19.67 13.47
CA GLY A 7 1.25 19.07 13.16
C GLY A 7 1.40 18.70 11.69
N ALA A 8 2.41 19.28 11.01
CA ALA A 8 2.86 18.80 9.71
C ALA A 8 4.04 17.83 9.94
N ALA A 9 3.83 16.56 9.62
CA ALA A 9 4.85 15.55 9.83
C ALA A 9 4.64 14.32 8.93
N GLU A 10 5.73 13.69 8.51
CA GLU A 10 5.72 12.50 7.67
C GLU A 10 5.15 11.26 8.39
N THR A 11 4.74 10.26 7.61
CA THR A 11 4.34 8.96 8.18
C THR A 11 5.55 8.27 8.83
N GLY A 12 5.40 7.79 10.07
CA GLY A 12 6.49 7.17 10.82
C GLY A 12 7.23 8.11 11.77
N SER A 13 6.89 9.40 11.81
CA SER A 13 7.49 10.41 12.73
C SER A 13 7.02 10.32 14.18
N GLY A 14 6.19 9.33 14.53
CA GLY A 14 5.69 9.17 15.91
C GLY A 14 4.38 9.89 16.22
N LYS A 15 3.64 10.41 15.21
CA LYS A 15 2.36 11.13 15.39
C LYS A 15 1.37 10.42 16.31
N THR A 16 1.21 9.10 16.13
CA THR A 16 0.27 8.31 16.96
C THR A 16 0.59 8.40 18.45
N LEU A 17 1.86 8.41 18.82
CA LEU A 17 2.27 8.58 20.21
C LEU A 17 2.15 10.04 20.66
N ALA A 18 2.39 10.99 19.76
CA ALA A 18 2.28 12.42 20.07
C ALA A 18 0.87 12.84 20.51
N PHE A 19 -0.20 12.25 19.94
CA PHE A 19 -1.55 12.47 20.44
C PHE A 19 -2.02 11.41 21.43
N GLY A 20 -1.57 10.16 21.29
CA GLY A 20 -2.04 9.05 22.10
C GLY A 20 -1.61 9.15 23.55
N LEU A 21 -0.34 9.49 23.82
CA LEU A 21 0.17 9.62 25.19
C LEU A 21 -0.55 10.71 25.99
N PRO A 22 -0.73 11.96 25.48
CA PRO A 22 -1.50 12.98 26.20
C PRO A 22 -2.96 12.59 26.45
N ILE A 23 -3.61 11.94 25.47
CA ILE A 23 -5.01 11.49 25.62
C ILE A 23 -5.12 10.45 26.73
N LEU A 24 -4.28 9.41 26.69
CA LEU A 24 -4.29 8.35 27.69
C LEU A 24 -3.93 8.90 29.08
N HIS A 25 -2.90 9.75 29.17
CA HIS A 25 -2.50 10.37 30.44
C HIS A 25 -3.63 11.23 31.03
N HIS A 26 -4.27 12.08 30.22
CA HIS A 26 -5.36 12.94 30.70
C HIS A 26 -6.57 12.12 31.11
N THR A 27 -6.89 11.04 30.40
CA THR A 27 -8.00 10.15 30.75
C THR A 27 -7.70 9.41 32.05
N LEU A 28 -6.47 8.89 32.23
CA LEU A 28 -6.01 8.26 33.46
C LEU A 28 -6.03 9.22 34.64
N SER A 29 -5.61 10.46 34.48
CA SER A 29 -5.65 11.48 35.52
C SER A 29 -7.10 11.79 35.97
N SER A 30 -8.06 11.68 35.07
CA SER A 30 -9.48 11.82 35.37
C SER A 30 -10.03 10.63 36.19
N LEU A 31 -9.41 9.44 36.05
CA LEU A 31 -9.76 8.26 36.86
C LEU A 31 -9.32 8.37 38.30
N ALA A 32 -8.34 9.22 38.63
CA ALA A 32 -7.96 9.46 40.03
C ALA A 32 -9.07 10.12 40.85
N THR A 33 -10.04 10.75 40.19
CA THR A 33 -11.20 11.44 40.82
C THR A 33 -12.53 10.72 40.63
N GLN A 34 -12.61 9.76 39.70
CA GLN A 34 -13.84 9.02 39.39
C GLN A 34 -13.49 7.57 39.02
N ASP A 35 -14.34 6.62 39.33
CA ASP A 35 -14.14 5.22 38.95
C ASP A 35 -14.16 5.04 37.42
N ALA A 36 -13.28 4.16 36.90
CA ALA A 36 -13.11 3.91 35.45
C ALA A 36 -14.43 3.50 34.78
N ALA A 37 -15.21 2.66 35.41
CA ALA A 37 -16.49 2.21 34.90
C ALA A 37 -17.43 3.39 34.70
N THR A 38 -17.63 4.20 35.72
CA THR A 38 -18.53 5.37 35.74
C THR A 38 -18.09 6.43 34.71
N LEU A 39 -16.78 6.65 34.57
CA LEU A 39 -16.25 7.64 33.65
C LEU A 39 -16.55 7.32 32.18
N CYS A 40 -16.45 6.03 31.79
CA CYS A 40 -16.63 5.58 30.42
C CYS A 40 -18.08 5.14 30.10
N GLU A 41 -18.91 4.87 31.09
CA GLU A 41 -20.34 4.59 30.90
C GLU A 41 -21.05 5.74 30.19
N GLN A 42 -20.68 6.96 30.51
CA GLN A 42 -21.29 8.17 29.94
C GLN A 42 -20.86 8.48 28.51
N GLY A 43 -19.87 7.75 27.92
CA GLY A 43 -19.39 7.95 26.54
C GLY A 43 -17.87 8.00 26.45
N PRO A 44 -17.34 8.05 25.20
CA PRO A 44 -15.90 8.10 24.94
C PRO A 44 -15.30 9.45 25.38
N ARG A 45 -14.04 9.42 25.79
CA ARG A 45 -13.25 10.63 26.12
C ARG A 45 -12.48 11.18 24.94
N ALA A 46 -12.18 10.33 23.96
CA ALA A 46 -11.52 10.75 22.74
C ALA A 46 -12.16 10.13 21.50
N LEU A 47 -12.24 10.94 20.45
CA LEU A 47 -12.65 10.53 19.10
C LEU A 47 -11.48 10.76 18.15
N VAL A 48 -11.02 9.68 17.51
CA VAL A 48 -9.91 9.71 16.53
C VAL A 48 -10.46 9.33 15.17
N LEU A 49 -10.40 10.25 14.21
CA LEU A 49 -10.90 10.08 12.85
C LEU A 49 -9.74 9.91 11.88
N LEU A 50 -9.83 8.88 11.05
CA LEU A 50 -8.80 8.48 10.10
C LEU A 50 -9.43 8.16 8.73
N PRO A 51 -8.72 8.40 7.61
CA PRO A 51 -9.28 8.23 6.27
C PRO A 51 -9.45 6.77 5.86
N THR A 52 -8.68 5.84 6.44
CA THR A 52 -8.69 4.43 6.03
C THR A 52 -8.91 3.49 7.19
N ARG A 53 -9.53 2.33 6.88
CA ARG A 53 -9.84 1.27 7.85
C ARG A 53 -8.57 0.64 8.44
N GLU A 54 -7.56 0.47 7.61
CA GLU A 54 -6.28 -0.13 7.98
C GLU A 54 -5.53 0.74 9.00
N LEU A 55 -5.48 2.04 8.72
CA LEU A 55 -4.85 3.00 9.62
C LEU A 55 -5.59 3.06 10.97
N ALA A 56 -6.93 3.04 10.94
CA ALA A 56 -7.72 3.02 12.16
C ALA A 56 -7.43 1.78 13.02
N VAL A 57 -7.35 0.60 12.43
CA VAL A 57 -6.99 -0.65 13.13
C VAL A 57 -5.57 -0.57 13.69
N GLN A 58 -4.65 0.02 12.94
CA GLN A 58 -3.25 0.18 13.35
C GLN A 58 -3.12 1.16 14.54
N VAL A 59 -3.78 2.32 14.47
CA VAL A 59 -3.80 3.31 15.56
C VAL A 59 -4.42 2.70 16.82
N GLN A 60 -5.53 1.95 16.69
CA GLN A 60 -6.11 1.21 17.81
C GLN A 60 -5.09 0.24 18.44
N ALA A 61 -4.38 -0.55 17.62
CA ALA A 61 -3.39 -1.50 18.11
C ALA A 61 -2.26 -0.80 18.88
N HIS A 62 -1.76 0.33 18.37
CA HIS A 62 -0.74 1.12 19.03
C HIS A 62 -1.22 1.70 20.36
N LEU A 63 -2.43 2.29 20.40
CA LEU A 63 -3.00 2.84 21.62
C LEU A 63 -3.23 1.75 22.68
N ASN A 64 -3.75 0.59 22.29
CA ASN A 64 -3.94 -0.54 23.20
C ASN A 64 -2.60 -1.13 23.68
N ALA A 65 -1.55 -1.14 22.86
CA ALA A 65 -0.22 -1.57 23.28
C ALA A 65 0.35 -0.64 24.37
N VAL A 66 0.19 0.68 24.20
CA VAL A 66 0.61 1.67 25.21
C VAL A 66 -0.25 1.57 26.46
N ALA A 67 -1.55 1.36 26.31
CA ALA A 67 -2.50 1.24 27.43
C ALA A 67 -2.56 -0.16 28.06
N SER A 68 -1.68 -1.08 27.70
CA SER A 68 -1.75 -2.50 28.13
C SER A 68 -1.75 -2.71 29.65
N SER A 69 -1.14 -1.80 30.40
CA SER A 69 -1.10 -1.83 31.87
C SER A 69 -2.15 -0.90 32.52
N CYS A 70 -3.08 -0.36 31.73
CA CYS A 70 -4.07 0.60 32.19
C CYS A 70 -5.50 0.05 32.02
N PRO A 71 -6.47 0.44 32.85
CA PRO A 71 -7.87 0.02 32.71
C PRO A 71 -8.61 0.75 31.57
N LEU A 72 -7.89 1.25 30.56
CA LEU A 72 -8.45 1.98 29.44
C LEU A 72 -8.51 1.08 28.20
N HIS A 73 -9.62 1.14 27.48
CA HIS A 73 -9.81 0.39 26.24
C HIS A 73 -9.99 1.34 25.07
N THR A 74 -9.39 0.97 23.93
CA THR A 74 -9.59 1.66 22.65
C THR A 74 -10.28 0.72 21.67
N GLU A 75 -11.38 1.15 21.08
CA GLU A 75 -12.12 0.35 20.11
C GLU A 75 -12.13 1.00 18.73
N CYS A 76 -12.11 0.14 17.68
CA CYS A 76 -12.03 0.57 16.29
C CYS A 76 -13.36 0.35 15.56
N LEU A 77 -13.89 1.43 14.97
CA LEU A 77 -15.15 1.46 14.25
C LEU A 77 -14.90 1.73 12.76
N VAL A 78 -14.98 0.68 11.95
CA VAL A 78 -14.68 0.77 10.51
C VAL A 78 -15.70 -0.01 9.68
N GLY A 79 -15.90 0.40 8.44
CA GLY A 79 -16.76 -0.33 7.51
C GLY A 79 -16.26 -1.76 7.22
N GLY A 80 -17.17 -2.65 6.81
CA GLY A 80 -16.83 -4.04 6.50
C GLY A 80 -16.75 -4.98 7.71
N ILE A 81 -17.04 -4.49 8.91
CA ILE A 81 -17.30 -5.27 10.11
C ILE A 81 -18.80 -5.15 10.42
N SER A 82 -19.45 -6.25 10.80
CA SER A 82 -20.89 -6.22 11.09
C SER A 82 -21.21 -5.23 12.22
N THR A 83 -22.32 -4.52 12.08
CA THR A 83 -22.79 -3.53 13.07
C THR A 83 -23.02 -4.14 14.43
N GLN A 84 -23.60 -5.34 14.48
CA GLN A 84 -23.81 -6.07 15.72
C GLN A 84 -22.52 -6.30 16.50
N LYS A 85 -21.42 -6.67 15.78
CA LYS A 85 -20.11 -6.83 16.39
C LYS A 85 -19.59 -5.50 16.94
N GLN A 86 -19.73 -4.41 16.19
CA GLN A 86 -19.28 -3.09 16.63
C GLN A 86 -20.10 -2.56 17.80
N LYS A 87 -21.43 -2.72 17.79
CA LYS A 87 -22.28 -2.40 18.96
C LYS A 87 -21.87 -3.21 20.20
N ARG A 88 -21.47 -4.48 20.04
CA ARG A 88 -20.94 -5.30 21.17
C ARG A 88 -19.62 -4.75 21.70
N LEU A 89 -18.72 -4.26 20.83
CA LEU A 89 -17.47 -3.62 21.25
C LEU A 89 -17.75 -2.32 22.02
N LEU A 90 -18.69 -1.51 21.56
CA LEU A 90 -19.08 -0.27 22.24
C LEU A 90 -19.75 -0.49 23.62
N ARG A 91 -20.38 -1.66 23.85
CA ARG A 91 -20.89 -2.03 25.17
C ARG A 91 -19.80 -2.23 26.24
N ARG A 92 -18.52 -2.27 25.83
CA ARG A 92 -17.38 -2.28 26.76
C ARG A 92 -17.00 -0.89 27.24
N HIS A 93 -17.72 0.12 26.81
CA HIS A 93 -17.52 1.52 27.15
C HIS A 93 -16.07 1.98 26.92
N PRO A 94 -15.56 1.95 25.68
CA PRO A 94 -14.17 2.31 25.42
C PRO A 94 -13.92 3.80 25.73
N ALA A 95 -12.77 4.07 26.33
CA ALA A 95 -12.33 5.44 26.61
C ALA A 95 -11.96 6.20 25.33
N VAL A 96 -11.44 5.49 24.33
CA VAL A 96 -11.04 6.05 23.04
C VAL A 96 -11.75 5.31 21.91
N VAL A 97 -12.42 6.06 21.06
CA VAL A 97 -13.03 5.55 19.84
C VAL A 97 -12.20 5.99 18.65
N VAL A 98 -11.72 5.03 17.88
CA VAL A 98 -10.95 5.25 16.65
C VAL A 98 -11.82 4.81 15.47
N GLY A 99 -11.93 5.59 14.40
CA GLY A 99 -12.74 5.13 13.28
C GLY A 99 -12.61 5.94 12.00
N THR A 100 -13.29 5.44 10.96
CA THR A 100 -13.44 6.17 9.69
C THR A 100 -14.73 6.98 9.68
N PRO A 101 -14.74 8.19 9.05
CA PRO A 101 -15.90 9.08 9.08
C PRO A 101 -17.20 8.40 8.69
N GLY A 102 -17.26 7.71 7.55
CA GLY A 102 -18.49 7.06 7.09
C GLY A 102 -19.08 6.05 8.08
N ARG A 103 -18.24 5.34 8.85
CA ARG A 103 -18.76 4.38 9.85
C ARG A 103 -19.20 5.05 11.15
N ILE A 104 -18.46 6.04 11.62
CA ILE A 104 -18.86 6.86 12.76
C ILE A 104 -20.19 7.56 12.45
N PHE A 105 -20.30 8.16 11.26
CA PHE A 105 -21.52 8.81 10.77
C PHE A 105 -22.75 7.89 10.81
N ALA A 106 -22.61 6.65 10.30
CA ALA A 106 -23.69 5.66 10.32
C ALA A 106 -24.08 5.28 11.76
N LEU A 107 -23.11 5.07 12.67
CA LEU A 107 -23.37 4.70 14.06
C LEU A 107 -23.96 5.86 14.89
N LEU A 108 -23.72 7.11 14.51
CA LEU A 108 -24.40 8.28 15.09
C LEU A 108 -25.86 8.42 14.62
N GLY A 109 -26.30 7.57 13.69
CA GLY A 109 -27.66 7.58 13.14
C GLY A 109 -27.94 8.74 12.17
N MET A 110 -26.90 9.24 11.49
CA MET A 110 -26.99 10.32 10.52
C MET A 110 -27.10 9.83 9.05
N GLY A 111 -27.04 8.50 8.84
CA GLY A 111 -27.20 7.84 7.54
C GLY A 111 -28.57 7.19 7.37
N GLU A 112 -28.83 6.65 6.18
CA GLU A 112 -30.05 5.90 5.84
C GLU A 112 -30.12 4.53 6.59
N GLU A 113 -29.00 4.04 7.12
CA GLU A 113 -28.92 2.78 7.82
C GLU A 113 -29.50 2.90 9.25
N VAL A 114 -30.33 1.93 9.65
CA VAL A 114 -30.97 1.80 10.97
C VAL A 114 -29.98 1.44 12.11
N ASP A 115 -28.72 1.67 11.90
CA ASP A 115 -27.62 1.12 12.73
C ASP A 115 -27.16 2.02 13.88
N LYS A 116 -28.02 2.91 14.36
CA LYS A 116 -27.77 3.86 15.44
C LYS A 116 -27.26 3.20 16.72
N CYS A 117 -26.26 3.81 17.36
CA CYS A 117 -25.75 3.48 18.69
C CYS A 117 -25.96 4.67 19.62
N GLU A 118 -26.94 4.58 20.52
CA GLU A 118 -27.29 5.66 21.44
C GLU A 118 -26.13 6.04 22.36
N TRP A 119 -25.42 5.05 22.92
CA TRP A 119 -24.26 5.31 23.77
C TRP A 119 -23.21 6.21 23.10
N LEU A 120 -22.91 5.98 21.80
CA LEU A 120 -21.95 6.80 21.08
C LEU A 120 -22.53 8.20 20.82
N LYS A 121 -23.79 8.30 20.44
CA LYS A 121 -24.45 9.58 20.12
C LYS A 121 -24.57 10.47 21.34
N GLU A 122 -25.11 9.95 22.42
CA GLU A 122 -25.27 10.68 23.71
C GLU A 122 -23.92 10.96 24.36
N GLY A 123 -22.97 10.04 24.18
CA GLY A 123 -21.62 10.13 24.72
C GLY A 123 -20.72 11.19 24.08
N LEU A 124 -21.10 11.77 22.93
CA LEU A 124 -20.32 12.84 22.28
C LEU A 124 -20.11 14.04 23.21
N LYS A 125 -21.05 14.33 24.09
CA LYS A 125 -20.94 15.42 25.10
C LYS A 125 -19.75 15.26 26.06
N ASN A 126 -19.27 14.02 26.23
CA ASN A 126 -18.17 13.69 27.13
C ASN A 126 -16.79 13.67 26.42
N VAL A 127 -16.75 13.85 25.10
CA VAL A 127 -15.50 13.89 24.34
C VAL A 127 -14.69 15.12 24.76
N ARG A 128 -13.42 14.90 25.12
CA ARG A 128 -12.45 15.92 25.52
C ARG A 128 -11.31 16.06 24.51
N HIS A 129 -11.14 15.07 23.64
CA HIS A 129 -10.09 15.07 22.63
C HIS A 129 -10.66 14.66 21.27
N LEU A 130 -10.44 15.50 20.28
CA LEU A 130 -10.69 15.21 18.88
C LEU A 130 -9.35 15.09 18.16
N VAL A 131 -9.14 14.01 17.41
CA VAL A 131 -7.95 13.82 16.60
C VAL A 131 -8.36 13.61 15.15
N LEU A 132 -7.77 14.38 14.25
CA LEU A 132 -7.84 14.20 12.81
C LEU A 132 -6.44 13.84 12.32
N ASP A 133 -6.22 12.58 11.95
CA ASP A 133 -4.93 12.13 11.42
C ASP A 133 -5.04 11.87 9.91
N GLU A 134 -3.99 12.16 9.16
CA GLU A 134 -3.99 12.27 7.69
C GLU A 134 -5.14 13.19 7.22
N ALA A 135 -5.21 14.41 7.77
CA ALA A 135 -6.29 15.37 7.53
C ALA A 135 -6.47 15.73 6.05
N ASP A 136 -5.36 15.86 5.29
CA ASP A 136 -5.34 16.00 3.84
C ASP A 136 -6.14 14.87 3.14
N ARG A 137 -6.01 13.67 3.65
CA ARG A 137 -6.67 12.47 3.11
C ARG A 137 -8.14 12.36 3.52
N LEU A 138 -8.48 12.81 4.73
CA LEU A 138 -9.86 12.88 5.18
C LEU A 138 -10.71 13.76 4.25
N VAL A 139 -10.11 14.82 3.73
CA VAL A 139 -10.75 15.75 2.80
C VAL A 139 -10.83 15.19 1.37
N GLU A 140 -9.77 14.50 0.89
CA GLU A 140 -9.72 13.93 -0.46
C GLU A 140 -10.61 12.70 -0.65
N SER A 141 -10.83 11.91 0.38
CA SER A 141 -11.43 10.57 0.27
C SER A 141 -12.93 10.54 -0.05
N GLY A 142 -13.54 11.68 -0.32
CA GLY A 142 -14.99 11.79 -0.61
C GLY A 142 -15.89 11.70 0.62
N HIS A 143 -15.30 11.54 1.82
CA HIS A 143 -16.01 11.49 3.11
C HIS A 143 -16.08 12.84 3.82
N PHE A 144 -15.83 13.91 3.09
CA PHE A 144 -15.83 15.26 3.66
C PHE A 144 -17.20 15.66 4.21
N LYS A 145 -18.28 15.23 3.54
CA LYS A 145 -19.67 15.51 3.99
C LYS A 145 -19.99 14.80 5.30
N GLU A 146 -19.56 13.54 5.45
CA GLU A 146 -19.74 12.77 6.69
C GLU A 146 -18.90 13.34 7.82
N LEU A 147 -17.64 13.70 7.53
CA LEU A 147 -16.75 14.35 8.50
C LEU A 147 -17.35 15.67 9.01
N ASP A 148 -17.80 16.51 8.10
CA ASP A 148 -18.41 17.81 8.40
C ASP A 148 -19.61 17.66 9.35
N LYS A 149 -20.51 16.75 9.04
CA LYS A 149 -21.67 16.47 9.90
C LYS A 149 -21.29 15.88 11.25
N ILE A 150 -20.24 15.05 11.33
CA ILE A 150 -19.74 14.53 12.60
C ILE A 150 -19.19 15.68 13.46
N LEU A 151 -18.42 16.59 12.86
CA LEU A 151 -17.89 17.76 13.55
C LEU A 151 -19.02 18.67 14.05
N GLU A 152 -20.00 18.94 13.21
CA GLU A 152 -21.17 19.72 13.58
C GLU A 152 -21.91 19.10 14.78
N GLN A 153 -22.22 17.81 14.71
CA GLN A 153 -22.88 17.08 15.79
C GLN A 153 -22.04 17.08 17.09
N LEU A 154 -20.73 16.91 16.98
CA LEU A 154 -19.83 16.96 18.13
C LEU A 154 -19.85 18.33 18.79
N TYR A 155 -19.74 19.39 18.00
CA TYR A 155 -19.74 20.76 18.50
C TYR A 155 -21.08 21.20 19.09
N GLN A 156 -22.19 20.63 18.63
CA GLN A 156 -23.52 20.83 19.23
C GLN A 156 -23.71 20.05 20.54
N SER A 157 -23.05 18.89 20.65
CA SER A 157 -23.21 17.99 21.79
C SER A 157 -22.31 18.34 22.97
N VAL A 158 -21.14 18.94 22.72
CA VAL A 158 -20.15 19.26 23.78
C VAL A 158 -20.60 20.51 24.56
N ASP A 159 -20.89 20.35 25.84
CA ASP A 159 -21.38 21.45 26.72
C ASP A 159 -20.40 22.63 26.83
N ARG A 160 -19.09 22.35 26.76
CA ARG A 160 -18.03 23.36 26.88
C ARG A 160 -16.96 23.12 25.82
N LEU A 161 -17.04 23.81 24.68
CA LEU A 161 -16.05 23.76 23.60
C LEU A 161 -14.62 24.07 24.09
N GLN A 162 -14.48 24.93 25.12
CA GLN A 162 -13.18 25.23 25.73
C GLN A 162 -12.50 24.02 26.39
N GLN A 163 -13.21 22.93 26.64
CA GLN A 163 -12.65 21.68 27.20
C GLN A 163 -12.28 20.68 26.12
N LEU A 164 -12.72 20.87 24.86
CA LEU A 164 -12.39 20.00 23.75
C LEU A 164 -11.01 20.37 23.21
N GLN A 165 -10.03 19.49 23.29
CA GLN A 165 -8.72 19.65 22.68
C GLN A 165 -8.69 19.01 21.30
N THR A 166 -8.24 19.76 20.31
CA THR A 166 -8.18 19.29 18.92
C THR A 166 -6.74 19.06 18.50
N PHE A 167 -6.48 17.90 17.90
CA PHE A 167 -5.22 17.52 17.27
C PHE A 167 -5.47 17.29 15.79
N VAL A 168 -4.71 17.97 14.95
CA VAL A 168 -4.75 17.83 13.49
C VAL A 168 -3.37 17.45 12.99
N PHE A 169 -3.26 16.32 12.32
CA PHE A 169 -2.00 15.87 11.71
C PHE A 169 -2.18 15.66 10.21
N SER A 170 -1.22 16.14 9.44
CA SER A 170 -1.17 15.95 7.98
C SER A 170 0.28 15.88 7.53
N ALA A 171 0.53 15.24 6.40
CA ALA A 171 1.84 15.24 5.76
C ALA A 171 2.06 16.45 4.84
N THR A 172 0.96 17.13 4.44
CA THR A 172 0.97 18.19 3.41
C THR A 172 0.37 19.51 3.88
N LEU A 173 0.32 19.75 5.20
CA LEU A 173 -0.13 21.05 5.73
C LEU A 173 0.90 22.13 5.38
N THR A 174 0.54 23.02 4.47
CA THR A 174 1.26 24.27 4.26
C THR A 174 0.75 25.26 5.31
N LEU A 175 1.51 25.42 6.39
CA LEU A 175 1.15 26.32 7.51
C LEU A 175 1.43 27.80 7.20
N ASP A 176 1.80 28.14 5.96
CA ASP A 176 2.06 29.51 5.55
C ASP A 176 0.82 30.16 4.93
N PRO A 177 0.27 31.21 5.55
CA PRO A 177 -0.89 31.95 5.02
C PRO A 177 -0.62 32.61 3.65
N ARG A 178 0.65 32.77 3.25
CA ARG A 178 1.04 33.42 1.99
C ARG A 178 1.13 32.48 0.80
N ALA A 179 1.17 31.15 1.02
CA ALA A 179 1.24 30.12 -0.03
C ALA A 179 -0.11 29.82 -0.72
N GLN A 180 -1.18 30.51 -0.37
CA GLN A 180 -2.57 30.20 -0.75
C GLN A 180 -2.97 30.57 -2.18
N ARG A 181 -2.05 30.91 -3.07
CA ARG A 181 -2.41 31.31 -4.44
C ARG A 181 -1.94 30.29 -5.47
N GLY A 182 -2.69 29.21 -5.67
CA GLY A 182 -2.54 28.48 -6.93
C GLY A 182 -2.82 26.99 -7.05
N GLU A 183 -3.13 26.22 -5.99
CA GLU A 183 -3.40 24.79 -6.14
C GLU A 183 -4.77 24.37 -5.57
N GLU A 184 -5.56 23.60 -6.36
CA GLU A 184 -6.89 23.10 -5.95
C GLU A 184 -6.88 22.25 -4.66
N GLY A 185 -5.74 21.64 -4.31
CA GLY A 185 -5.57 20.85 -3.07
C GLY A 185 -5.48 21.70 -1.81
N ALA A 186 -4.80 22.84 -1.84
CA ALA A 186 -4.65 23.78 -0.72
C ALA A 186 -6.01 24.26 -0.21
N ASN A 187 -6.94 24.54 -1.12
CA ASN A 187 -8.28 25.03 -0.78
C ASN A 187 -9.12 24.06 0.08
N LYS A 188 -8.87 22.74 -0.01
CA LYS A 188 -9.69 21.75 0.71
C LYS A 188 -9.25 21.58 2.16
N VAL A 189 -7.95 21.57 2.43
CA VAL A 189 -7.43 21.47 3.79
C VAL A 189 -7.72 22.78 4.56
N ASP A 190 -7.59 23.91 3.90
CA ASP A 190 -7.96 25.21 4.48
C ASP A 190 -9.45 25.28 4.80
N ALA A 191 -10.30 24.72 3.93
CA ALA A 191 -11.73 24.59 4.19
C ALA A 191 -12.02 23.70 5.43
N LEU A 192 -11.25 22.65 5.67
CA LEU A 192 -11.35 21.85 6.88
C LEU A 192 -10.89 22.66 8.09
N MET A 193 -9.73 23.33 8.00
CA MET A 193 -9.19 24.14 9.10
C MET A 193 -10.13 25.27 9.51
N SER A 194 -10.82 25.91 8.58
CA SER A 194 -11.80 26.96 8.87
C SER A 194 -13.07 26.43 9.58
N ARG A 195 -13.37 25.14 9.44
CA ARG A 195 -14.52 24.50 10.12
C ARG A 195 -14.18 23.96 11.52
N LEU A 196 -12.91 23.80 11.82
CA LEU A 196 -12.47 23.38 13.14
C LEU A 196 -12.58 24.53 14.14
N LYS A 197 -13.30 24.26 15.23
CA LYS A 197 -13.43 25.19 16.34
C LYS A 197 -12.28 24.96 17.30
N PHE A 198 -11.20 25.70 17.13
CA PHE A 198 -10.10 25.76 18.09
C PHE A 198 -10.51 26.56 19.32
N ARG A 199 -9.92 26.26 20.48
CA ARG A 199 -10.25 26.87 21.79
C ARG A 199 -10.07 28.38 21.78
N GLU A 200 -8.90 28.83 21.34
CA GLU A 200 -8.55 30.25 21.14
C GLU A 200 -7.49 30.33 20.07
N SER A 201 -7.53 31.38 19.26
CA SER A 201 -6.58 31.59 18.14
C SER A 201 -5.11 31.63 18.59
N ARG A 202 -4.84 32.03 19.85
CA ARG A 202 -3.49 32.07 20.46
C ARG A 202 -3.07 30.76 21.14
N ALA A 203 -3.97 29.78 21.26
CA ALA A 203 -3.73 28.52 21.96
C ALA A 203 -3.39 27.36 21.03
N VAL A 204 -3.28 27.58 19.73
CA VAL A 204 -2.90 26.54 18.75
C VAL A 204 -1.38 26.42 18.74
N PHE A 205 -0.89 25.22 19.05
CA PHE A 205 0.53 24.89 18.94
C PHE A 205 0.80 24.25 17.59
N THR A 206 1.54 24.96 16.75
CA THR A 206 1.86 24.50 15.41
C THR A 206 3.25 23.90 15.37
N VAL A 207 3.38 22.68 14.86
CA VAL A 207 4.65 21.97 14.68
C VAL A 207 4.78 21.57 13.23
N ASP A 208 5.82 22.05 12.58
CA ASP A 208 6.15 21.67 11.20
C ASP A 208 7.50 20.93 11.19
N LEU A 209 7.44 19.60 11.14
CA LEU A 209 8.60 18.73 11.03
C LEU A 209 9.02 18.48 9.57
N THR A 210 8.35 19.11 8.62
CA THR A 210 8.69 19.01 7.20
C THR A 210 9.72 20.07 6.78
N LYS A 211 9.93 21.11 7.62
CA LYS A 211 10.94 22.13 7.42
C LYS A 211 12.21 21.79 8.20
N GLU A 212 13.39 22.03 7.61
CA GLU A 212 14.63 21.97 8.38
C GLU A 212 14.61 23.03 9.48
N PRO A 213 15.16 22.72 10.68
CA PRO A 213 15.43 23.77 11.64
C PRO A 213 16.42 24.72 10.97
N SER A 214 15.93 25.89 10.53
CA SER A 214 16.80 26.96 10.12
C SER A 214 17.73 27.22 11.31
N SER A 215 19.02 26.93 11.13
CA SER A 215 20.06 27.43 12.01
C SER A 215 19.80 28.91 12.21
N LEU A 216 19.52 29.30 13.43
CA LEU A 216 19.56 30.70 13.87
C LEU A 216 20.90 31.26 13.41
N GLU A 217 20.88 32.37 12.67
CA GLU A 217 22.01 33.11 12.10
C GLU A 217 22.41 32.74 10.66
N ALA A 218 21.66 33.30 9.70
CA ALA A 218 22.23 33.93 8.50
C ALA A 218 21.12 34.74 7.80
N GLU A 219 20.97 35.97 8.21
CA GLU A 219 20.45 37.04 7.33
C GLU A 219 21.47 37.24 6.20
N SER A 220 21.23 36.67 5.07
CA SER A 220 21.83 37.10 3.81
C SER A 220 20.84 36.93 2.69
N GLN A 221 20.60 38.06 2.07
CA GLN A 221 19.69 38.42 1.00
C GLN A 221 19.78 37.49 -0.23
N ASP A 222 18.64 37.39 -0.91
CA ASP A 222 18.48 37.02 -2.32
C ASP A 222 18.88 35.62 -2.77
N GLN A 223 17.94 34.69 -2.56
CA GLN A 223 17.53 33.73 -3.60
C GLN A 223 16.17 33.14 -3.18
N GLU A 224 15.11 33.42 -3.95
CA GLU A 224 13.78 32.80 -3.83
C GLU A 224 13.88 31.27 -3.96
N LYS A 225 14.09 30.57 -2.84
CA LYS A 225 13.86 29.14 -2.79
C LYS A 225 12.34 28.91 -2.77
N PRO A 226 11.77 28.14 -3.70
CA PRO A 226 10.34 27.88 -3.74
C PRO A 226 9.93 27.18 -2.43
N GLN A 227 9.19 27.90 -1.60
CA GLN A 227 8.65 27.45 -0.33
C GLN A 227 7.51 26.46 -0.58
N GLY A 228 7.48 25.35 0.16
CA GLY A 228 6.35 24.42 0.15
C GLY A 228 6.58 23.07 -0.54
N ARG A 229 7.83 22.64 -0.76
CA ARG A 229 8.12 21.31 -1.33
C ARG A 229 7.91 20.22 -0.29
N ALA A 230 7.09 19.22 -0.62
CA ALA A 230 6.97 18.00 0.17
C ALA A 230 8.33 17.27 0.18
N LYS A 231 8.93 17.11 1.36
CA LYS A 231 10.28 16.52 1.51
C LYS A 231 10.19 15.00 1.33
N LEU A 232 11.10 14.44 0.53
CA LEU A 232 11.33 13.01 0.45
C LEU A 232 12.21 12.54 1.62
N PRO A 233 12.09 11.28 2.09
CA PRO A 233 12.97 10.73 3.12
C PRO A 233 14.45 10.86 2.73
N GLU A 234 15.31 11.24 3.68
CA GLU A 234 16.75 11.51 3.42
C GLU A 234 17.51 10.30 2.89
N MET A 235 17.13 9.09 3.34
CA MET A 235 17.77 7.84 2.93
C MET A 235 17.08 7.17 1.73
N LEU A 236 16.33 7.96 0.94
CA LEU A 236 15.62 7.47 -0.24
C LEU A 236 16.48 7.62 -1.49
N GLU A 237 16.85 6.51 -2.10
CA GLU A 237 17.42 6.51 -3.45
C GLU A 237 16.31 6.54 -4.50
N PHE A 238 16.23 7.60 -5.27
CA PHE A 238 15.27 7.69 -6.37
C PHE A 238 15.93 7.28 -7.69
N LYS A 239 15.31 6.33 -8.41
CA LYS A 239 15.82 5.78 -9.68
C LYS A 239 14.74 5.77 -10.75
N GLU A 240 15.18 5.84 -12.00
CA GLU A 240 14.29 5.82 -13.17
C GLU A 240 14.62 4.62 -14.06
N LEU A 241 13.60 3.92 -14.53
CA LEU A 241 13.68 2.88 -15.53
C LEU A 241 12.88 3.33 -16.77
N VAL A 242 13.61 3.69 -17.82
CA VAL A 242 13.01 4.21 -19.06
C VAL A 242 12.61 3.06 -19.96
N CYS A 243 11.34 3.04 -20.37
CA CYS A 243 10.76 2.04 -21.25
C CYS A 243 10.48 2.65 -22.63
N SER A 244 10.68 1.90 -23.71
CA SER A 244 10.38 2.37 -25.07
C SER A 244 8.87 2.43 -25.36
N SER A 245 8.05 1.70 -24.60
CA SER A 245 6.59 1.70 -24.71
C SER A 245 5.92 1.21 -23.42
N ASP A 246 4.62 1.50 -23.27
CA ASP A 246 3.83 0.99 -22.13
C ASP A 246 3.79 -0.55 -22.07
N LYS A 247 3.80 -1.21 -23.22
CA LYS A 247 3.84 -2.68 -23.31
C LYS A 247 5.15 -3.27 -22.79
N GLU A 248 6.24 -2.52 -22.85
CA GLU A 248 7.55 -2.96 -22.38
C GLU A 248 7.69 -2.90 -20.87
N LYS A 249 6.90 -2.05 -20.18
CA LYS A 249 6.97 -1.91 -18.72
C LYS A 249 6.84 -3.24 -17.98
N GLU A 250 5.95 -4.14 -18.42
CA GLU A 250 5.77 -5.44 -17.77
C GLU A 250 7.03 -6.32 -17.92
N ALA A 251 7.64 -6.33 -19.10
CA ALA A 251 8.87 -7.07 -19.33
C ALA A 251 10.04 -6.51 -18.53
N MET A 252 10.18 -5.18 -18.47
CA MET A 252 11.19 -4.50 -17.69
C MET A 252 11.03 -4.76 -16.19
N LEU A 253 9.78 -4.75 -15.70
CA LEU A 253 9.47 -5.12 -14.32
C LEU A 253 9.83 -6.57 -14.03
N ALA A 254 9.53 -7.48 -14.96
CA ALA A 254 9.90 -8.89 -14.83
C ALA A 254 11.43 -9.07 -14.77
N VAL A 255 12.19 -8.39 -15.64
CA VAL A 255 13.66 -8.40 -15.59
C VAL A 255 14.16 -7.92 -14.25
N TRP A 256 13.65 -6.78 -13.77
CA TRP A 256 14.07 -6.19 -12.51
C TRP A 256 13.84 -7.14 -11.32
N LEU A 257 12.65 -7.77 -11.27
CA LEU A 257 12.30 -8.73 -10.21
C LEU A 257 13.11 -10.03 -10.32
N LEU A 258 13.32 -10.54 -11.54
CA LEU A 258 14.11 -11.76 -11.78
C LEU A 258 15.58 -11.55 -11.40
N ARG A 259 16.17 -10.40 -11.73
CA ARG A 259 17.53 -10.05 -11.29
C ARG A 259 17.62 -10.08 -9.77
N ARG A 260 16.64 -9.51 -9.09
CA ARG A 260 16.65 -9.37 -7.65
C ARG A 260 16.41 -10.68 -6.90
N PHE A 261 15.45 -11.48 -7.35
CA PHE A 261 15.00 -12.66 -6.61
C PHE A 261 15.53 -13.99 -7.16
N ARG A 262 15.84 -14.05 -8.44
CA ARG A 262 16.17 -15.34 -9.09
C ARG A 262 17.59 -15.41 -9.61
N TRP A 263 18.05 -14.37 -10.29
CA TRP A 263 19.35 -14.42 -10.95
C TRP A 263 20.50 -13.99 -10.03
N GLY A 264 20.22 -13.26 -8.94
CA GLY A 264 21.23 -12.73 -8.03
C GLY A 264 22.20 -11.77 -8.74
N LEU A 265 21.72 -11.06 -9.77
CA LEU A 265 22.52 -10.13 -10.54
C LEU A 265 22.39 -8.71 -9.96
N PRO A 266 23.44 -7.88 -10.02
CA PRO A 266 23.35 -6.48 -9.63
C PRO A 266 22.29 -5.78 -10.51
N LEU A 267 21.58 -4.85 -9.93
CA LEU A 267 20.55 -4.05 -10.63
C LEU A 267 21.15 -3.08 -11.65
N ARG A 268 22.44 -2.81 -11.56
CA ARG A 268 23.19 -1.94 -12.46
C ARG A 268 24.26 -2.80 -13.16
N PRO A 269 24.31 -2.87 -14.50
CA PRO A 269 25.48 -3.39 -15.18
C PRO A 269 26.65 -2.46 -14.89
N GLU A 270 27.73 -2.98 -14.36
CA GLU A 270 28.97 -2.21 -14.26
C GLU A 270 29.37 -1.77 -15.67
N THR A 271 29.50 -0.46 -15.89
CA THR A 271 30.00 0.11 -17.14
C THR A 271 31.41 -0.42 -17.39
N GLY A 272 31.54 -1.36 -18.28
CA GLY A 272 32.81 -1.98 -18.63
C GLY A 272 32.74 -3.49 -18.75
N GLY A 273 32.25 -4.02 -19.84
CA GLY A 273 32.40 -5.41 -20.23
C GLY A 273 31.68 -6.41 -19.33
N TYR A 274 30.37 -6.44 -19.39
CA TYR A 274 29.48 -7.31 -18.61
C TYR A 274 29.76 -8.82 -18.70
N ALA A 275 30.50 -9.24 -19.73
CA ALA A 275 30.76 -10.67 -19.98
C ALA A 275 32.00 -11.23 -19.26
N SER A 276 32.95 -10.42 -18.78
CA SER A 276 34.26 -10.91 -18.38
C SER A 276 34.56 -10.89 -16.87
N ARG A 277 33.78 -10.20 -16.05
CA ARG A 277 34.16 -9.94 -14.65
C ARG A 277 33.25 -10.47 -13.55
N VAL A 278 32.07 -10.96 -13.84
CA VAL A 278 31.31 -11.67 -12.82
C VAL A 278 31.84 -13.11 -12.77
N SER A 279 32.88 -13.33 -11.99
CA SER A 279 33.41 -14.66 -11.75
C SER A 279 32.31 -15.58 -11.21
N ALA A 280 32.39 -16.88 -11.50
CA ALA A 280 31.44 -17.88 -10.98
C ALA A 280 31.41 -17.86 -9.41
N GLU A 281 32.45 -17.33 -8.78
CA GLU A 281 32.56 -17.14 -7.33
C GLU A 281 31.78 -15.91 -6.83
N ALA A 282 31.79 -14.79 -7.56
CA ALA A 282 30.97 -13.63 -7.24
C ALA A 282 29.46 -13.95 -7.33
N ARG A 283 29.07 -14.85 -8.24
CA ARG A 283 27.69 -15.36 -8.36
C ARG A 283 27.24 -16.23 -7.17
N LYS A 284 28.18 -16.87 -6.48
CA LYS A 284 27.88 -17.71 -5.30
C LYS A 284 27.73 -16.89 -4.00
N ASN A 285 28.35 -15.73 -3.93
CA ASN A 285 28.42 -14.92 -2.72
C ASN A 285 27.49 -13.70 -2.69
N VAL A 286 26.87 -13.33 -3.80
CA VAL A 286 25.81 -12.30 -3.78
C VAL A 286 24.53 -13.01 -3.37
N ALA A 287 24.22 -12.96 -2.08
CA ALA A 287 22.88 -13.29 -1.61
C ALA A 287 21.89 -12.42 -2.43
N PRO A 288 20.84 -13.02 -3.03
CA PRO A 288 19.84 -12.23 -3.73
C PRO A 288 19.38 -11.13 -2.77
N ASN A 289 19.50 -9.87 -3.21
CA ASN A 289 19.03 -8.70 -2.45
C ASN A 289 17.50 -8.73 -2.37
N GLY A 290 16.94 -9.80 -1.82
CA GLY A 290 15.54 -10.02 -1.60
C GLY A 290 14.86 -8.83 -0.91
N GLY A 291 13.82 -9.08 -0.19
CA GLY A 291 13.13 -8.09 0.61
C GLY A 291 11.71 -7.82 0.13
N ARG A 292 11.04 -6.95 0.84
CA ARG A 292 9.65 -6.58 0.54
C ARG A 292 9.59 -5.45 -0.47
N ILE A 293 8.80 -5.65 -1.52
CA ILE A 293 8.63 -4.69 -2.62
C ILE A 293 7.15 -4.33 -2.72
N ILE A 294 6.85 -3.05 -2.88
CA ILE A 294 5.50 -2.57 -3.16
C ILE A 294 5.45 -2.01 -4.59
N ILE A 295 4.50 -2.49 -5.39
CA ILE A 295 4.27 -2.04 -6.77
C ILE A 295 2.95 -1.29 -6.84
N PHE A 296 3.00 -0.02 -7.22
CA PHE A 296 1.83 0.83 -7.35
C PHE A 296 1.30 0.87 -8.76
N VAL A 297 0.00 0.61 -8.89
CA VAL A 297 -0.79 0.76 -10.13
C VAL A 297 -2.07 1.56 -9.86
N ASN A 298 -2.66 2.16 -10.91
CA ASN A 298 -3.79 3.08 -10.75
C ASN A 298 -5.18 2.40 -10.82
N ALA A 299 -5.28 1.15 -11.33
CA ALA A 299 -6.54 0.45 -11.53
C ALA A 299 -6.57 -0.93 -10.86
N ILE A 300 -7.74 -1.30 -10.31
CA ILE A 300 -7.95 -2.60 -9.65
C ILE A 300 -7.75 -3.77 -10.62
N SER A 301 -8.27 -3.65 -11.84
CA SER A 301 -8.10 -4.66 -12.88
C SER A 301 -6.61 -4.92 -13.19
N TYR A 302 -5.82 -3.86 -13.14
CA TYR A 302 -4.38 -3.95 -13.33
C TYR A 302 -3.68 -4.64 -12.17
N VAL A 303 -4.10 -4.38 -10.91
CA VAL A 303 -3.61 -5.12 -9.73
C VAL A 303 -3.82 -6.62 -9.91
N GLN A 304 -5.05 -7.02 -10.24
CA GLN A 304 -5.42 -8.44 -10.37
C GLN A 304 -4.63 -9.14 -11.49
N ARG A 305 -4.55 -8.51 -12.66
CA ARG A 305 -3.82 -9.06 -13.81
C ARG A 305 -2.32 -9.13 -13.54
N LEU A 306 -1.70 -8.01 -13.10
CA LEU A 306 -0.26 -7.94 -12.89
C LEU A 306 0.20 -8.88 -11.78
N SER A 307 -0.54 -8.98 -10.68
CA SER A 307 -0.20 -9.91 -9.59
C SER A 307 -0.25 -11.37 -10.06
N SER A 308 -1.22 -11.75 -10.89
CA SER A 308 -1.32 -13.10 -11.47
C SER A 308 -0.15 -13.39 -12.42
N VAL A 309 0.19 -12.46 -13.29
CA VAL A 309 1.31 -12.59 -14.23
C VAL A 309 2.63 -12.72 -13.47
N LEU A 310 2.88 -11.83 -12.50
CA LEU A 310 4.10 -11.87 -11.68
C LEU A 310 4.20 -13.14 -10.83
N ALA A 311 3.08 -13.63 -10.30
CA ALA A 311 3.07 -14.89 -9.57
C ALA A 311 3.50 -16.07 -10.44
N LEU A 312 3.06 -16.11 -11.69
CA LEU A 312 3.49 -17.12 -12.67
C LEU A 312 4.97 -16.98 -13.03
N LEU A 313 5.44 -15.75 -13.29
CA LEU A 313 6.84 -15.49 -13.68
C LEU A 313 7.84 -15.82 -12.57
N LEU A 314 7.49 -15.52 -11.31
CA LEU A 314 8.36 -15.74 -10.15
C LEU A 314 8.16 -17.13 -9.49
N GLU A 315 7.36 -18.01 -10.08
CA GLU A 315 7.02 -19.31 -9.45
C GLU A 315 6.52 -19.16 -8.00
N SER A 316 5.80 -18.08 -7.74
CA SER A 316 5.30 -17.77 -6.41
C SER A 316 4.39 -18.88 -5.87
N PRO A 317 4.34 -19.12 -4.56
CA PRO A 317 3.31 -19.98 -3.95
C PRO A 317 1.88 -19.61 -4.35
N SER A 318 1.66 -18.34 -4.70
CA SER A 318 0.38 -17.85 -5.24
C SER A 318 0.08 -18.36 -6.65
N ALA A 319 1.10 -18.71 -7.44
CA ALA A 319 0.91 -19.34 -8.76
C ALA A 319 0.20 -20.68 -8.66
N GLY A 320 0.46 -21.47 -7.62
CA GLY A 320 -0.27 -22.70 -7.34
C GLY A 320 -1.76 -22.48 -7.21
N LYS A 321 -2.20 -21.34 -6.64
CA LYS A 321 -3.61 -20.97 -6.56
C LYS A 321 -4.20 -20.57 -7.92
N VAL A 322 -3.40 -19.95 -8.80
CA VAL A 322 -3.81 -19.63 -10.17
C VAL A 322 -3.97 -20.92 -10.96
N LEU A 323 -3.04 -21.87 -10.81
CA LEU A 323 -3.06 -23.17 -11.53
C LEU A 323 -4.04 -24.17 -10.90
N SER A 324 -4.22 -24.20 -9.58
CA SER A 324 -5.17 -25.10 -8.90
C SER A 324 -6.65 -24.78 -9.20
N ARG A 325 -6.95 -23.54 -9.58
CA ARG A 325 -8.27 -23.19 -10.13
C ARG A 325 -8.60 -23.98 -11.40
N VAL A 326 -7.58 -24.47 -12.09
CA VAL A 326 -7.70 -25.33 -13.28
C VAL A 326 -7.71 -26.83 -12.89
N GLN A 327 -7.09 -27.19 -11.75
CA GLN A 327 -6.94 -28.58 -11.30
C GLN A 327 -8.16 -29.18 -10.56
N MET A 328 -9.14 -28.39 -10.17
CA MET A 328 -10.32 -28.91 -9.45
C MET A 328 -11.13 -29.93 -10.26
N SER A 329 -10.76 -30.18 -11.53
CA SER A 329 -11.38 -31.21 -12.39
C SER A 329 -10.56 -32.50 -12.55
N SER A 330 -9.38 -32.64 -11.95
CA SER A 330 -8.54 -33.83 -12.12
C SER A 330 -7.85 -34.17 -10.80
N GLY A 331 -8.29 -35.26 -10.17
CA GLY A 331 -7.81 -35.77 -8.87
C GLY A 331 -6.34 -36.25 -8.90
N GLY A 332 -5.41 -35.38 -9.05
CA GLY A 332 -3.97 -35.65 -9.00
C GLY A 332 -3.27 -34.66 -8.06
N ASN A 333 -2.89 -35.15 -6.89
CA ASN A 333 -2.12 -34.41 -5.88
C ASN A 333 -0.64 -34.31 -6.33
N GLN A 334 -0.36 -33.50 -7.36
CA GLN A 334 1.01 -33.14 -7.69
C GLN A 334 1.32 -31.86 -6.93
N GLY A 335 2.22 -31.97 -5.95
CA GLY A 335 2.70 -30.86 -5.14
C GLY A 335 3.15 -29.69 -6.02
N ALA A 336 2.89 -28.47 -5.56
CA ALA A 336 3.39 -27.27 -6.22
C ALA A 336 4.91 -27.42 -6.46
N PRO A 337 5.44 -27.02 -7.63
CA PRO A 337 6.87 -27.09 -7.86
C PRO A 337 7.61 -26.33 -6.76
N PRO A 338 8.83 -26.77 -6.35
CA PRO A 338 9.65 -26.00 -5.43
C PRO A 338 9.96 -24.66 -6.08
N GLY A 339 9.12 -23.67 -5.76
CA GLY A 339 9.21 -22.32 -6.29
C GLY A 339 10.19 -21.46 -5.51
N LEU A 340 10.50 -20.30 -6.05
CA LEU A 340 11.15 -19.24 -5.31
C LEU A 340 10.35 -18.93 -4.04
N SER A 341 11.03 -18.63 -2.95
CA SER A 341 10.39 -18.29 -1.67
C SER A 341 9.65 -16.94 -1.68
N VAL A 342 9.52 -16.30 -2.86
CA VAL A 342 8.90 -14.98 -3.04
C VAL A 342 7.40 -15.11 -3.25
N ASP A 343 6.61 -14.50 -2.38
CA ASP A 343 5.16 -14.50 -2.52
C ASP A 343 4.67 -13.21 -3.18
N VAL A 344 3.78 -13.34 -4.17
CA VAL A 344 3.15 -12.21 -4.86
C VAL A 344 1.73 -12.05 -4.34
N LEU A 345 1.45 -10.89 -3.77
CA LEU A 345 0.18 -10.56 -3.14
C LEU A 345 -0.47 -9.38 -3.86
N ASP A 346 -1.80 -9.41 -3.98
CA ASP A 346 -2.60 -8.30 -4.49
C ASP A 346 -3.33 -7.59 -3.36
N LEU A 347 -3.49 -6.26 -3.47
CA LEU A 347 -4.24 -5.46 -2.50
C LEU A 347 -5.04 -4.36 -3.19
N HIS A 348 -6.38 -4.43 -3.07
CA HIS A 348 -7.29 -3.45 -3.70
C HIS A 348 -8.58 -3.26 -2.91
N SER A 349 -9.32 -2.17 -3.18
CA SER A 349 -10.50 -1.76 -2.40
C SER A 349 -11.70 -2.71 -2.50
N LYS A 350 -11.85 -3.47 -3.61
CA LYS A 350 -12.95 -4.44 -3.78
C LYS A 350 -12.80 -5.72 -2.95
N MET A 351 -11.66 -5.91 -2.26
CA MET A 351 -11.47 -7.07 -1.39
C MET A 351 -12.26 -6.92 -0.10
N ARG A 352 -12.69 -8.07 0.47
CA ARG A 352 -13.27 -8.10 1.82
C ARG A 352 -12.24 -7.66 2.84
N GLN A 353 -12.64 -6.90 3.85
CA GLN A 353 -11.73 -6.36 4.87
C GLN A 353 -10.89 -7.44 5.55
N LYS A 354 -11.50 -8.58 5.88
CA LYS A 354 -10.80 -9.73 6.46
C LYS A 354 -9.65 -10.24 5.57
N ASP A 355 -9.87 -10.28 4.26
CA ASP A 355 -8.88 -10.78 3.30
C ASP A 355 -7.75 -9.76 3.10
N ARG A 356 -8.07 -8.47 3.11
CA ARG A 356 -7.08 -7.37 3.09
C ARG A 356 -6.14 -7.45 4.29
N LEU A 357 -6.68 -7.54 5.50
CA LEU A 357 -5.88 -7.65 6.73
C LEU A 357 -4.99 -8.90 6.72
N LYS A 358 -5.52 -10.06 6.29
CA LYS A 358 -4.73 -11.28 6.15
C LYS A 358 -3.57 -11.14 5.17
N ARG A 359 -3.76 -10.43 4.04
CA ARG A 359 -2.70 -10.21 3.06
C ARG A 359 -1.64 -9.25 3.57
N ILE A 360 -2.04 -8.18 4.24
CA ILE A 360 -1.12 -7.24 4.89
C ILE A 360 -0.29 -7.96 5.95
N GLU A 361 -0.93 -8.76 6.82
CA GLU A 361 -0.24 -9.54 7.83
C GLU A 361 0.73 -10.57 7.22
N ARG A 362 0.31 -11.24 6.14
CA ARG A 362 1.18 -12.16 5.39
C ARG A 362 2.38 -11.42 4.80
N PHE A 363 2.16 -10.26 4.17
CA PHE A 363 3.24 -9.42 3.62
C PHE A 363 4.24 -8.98 4.70
N ARG A 364 3.77 -8.65 5.90
CA ARG A 364 4.61 -8.30 7.05
C ARG A 364 5.50 -9.45 7.53
N LYS A 365 4.97 -10.67 7.53
CA LYS A 365 5.66 -11.87 8.04
C LYS A 365 6.71 -12.43 7.06
N LEU A 366 6.56 -12.19 5.77
CA LEU A 366 7.46 -12.70 4.75
C LEU A 366 8.72 -11.83 4.67
N LYS A 367 9.88 -12.48 4.54
CA LYS A 367 11.16 -11.81 4.27
C LYS A 367 11.19 -11.26 2.84
N ASP A 368 10.77 -12.09 1.89
CA ASP A 368 10.76 -11.80 0.46
C ASP A 368 9.32 -11.86 -0.06
N ALA A 369 8.80 -10.72 -0.47
CA ALA A 369 7.45 -10.61 -0.98
C ALA A 369 7.25 -9.42 -1.92
N VAL A 370 6.33 -9.55 -2.86
CA VAL A 370 5.90 -8.49 -3.77
C VAL A 370 4.43 -8.20 -3.51
N LEU A 371 4.11 -6.95 -3.20
CA LEU A 371 2.73 -6.48 -3.02
C LEU A 371 2.35 -5.58 -4.19
N VAL A 372 1.39 -5.98 -4.99
CA VAL A 372 0.80 -5.16 -6.06
C VAL A 372 -0.45 -4.49 -5.54
N CYS A 373 -0.52 -3.17 -5.56
CA CYS A 373 -1.63 -2.44 -4.95
C CYS A 373 -2.00 -1.14 -5.66
N THR A 374 -3.21 -0.63 -5.36
CA THR A 374 -3.62 0.74 -5.69
C THR A 374 -3.32 1.69 -4.53
N ASP A 375 -3.24 2.99 -4.82
CA ASP A 375 -2.99 4.03 -3.80
C ASP A 375 -3.95 3.93 -2.60
N ILE A 376 -5.25 3.82 -2.88
CA ILE A 376 -6.28 3.73 -1.85
C ILE A 376 -6.07 2.51 -0.94
N ALA A 377 -5.64 1.40 -1.52
CA ALA A 377 -5.43 0.16 -0.77
C ALA A 377 -4.15 0.17 0.06
N ALA A 378 -3.13 0.91 -0.39
CA ALA A 378 -1.83 0.99 0.28
C ALA A 378 -1.74 2.14 1.29
N ARG A 379 -2.75 3.02 1.34
CA ARG A 379 -2.82 4.10 2.33
C ARG A 379 -2.88 3.54 3.74
N GLY A 380 -2.17 4.17 4.65
CA GLY A 380 -2.12 3.72 6.05
C GLY A 380 -1.41 2.38 6.29
N LEU A 381 -0.76 1.78 5.27
CA LEU A 381 0.04 0.58 5.47
C LEU A 381 1.30 0.94 6.25
N ASP A 382 1.33 0.48 7.50
CA ASP A 382 2.58 0.42 8.26
C ASP A 382 3.21 -0.95 8.04
N VAL A 383 4.05 -1.05 7.05
CA VAL A 383 4.87 -2.23 6.79
C VAL A 383 6.32 -1.82 6.99
N PRO A 384 6.97 -2.36 8.02
CA PRO A 384 8.40 -2.12 8.23
C PRO A 384 9.21 -2.80 7.12
N ASP A 385 10.42 -2.32 6.90
CA ASP A 385 11.44 -2.96 6.05
C ASP A 385 11.00 -3.18 4.59
N VAL A 386 10.30 -2.22 3.99
CA VAL A 386 10.07 -2.22 2.54
C VAL A 386 11.35 -1.74 1.86
N SER A 387 11.97 -2.63 1.10
CA SER A 387 13.27 -2.36 0.45
C SER A 387 13.14 -1.52 -0.81
N ALA A 388 12.04 -1.66 -1.54
CA ALA A 388 11.79 -0.88 -2.74
C ALA A 388 10.31 -0.58 -2.96
N VAL A 389 10.05 0.60 -3.47
CA VAL A 389 8.74 1.05 -3.99
C VAL A 389 8.85 1.23 -5.49
N ILE A 390 7.95 0.63 -6.23
CA ILE A 390 7.90 0.72 -7.69
C ILE A 390 6.66 1.51 -8.10
N HIS A 391 6.87 2.62 -8.79
CA HIS A 391 5.82 3.36 -9.48
C HIS A 391 5.66 2.80 -10.89
N PHE A 392 4.94 1.67 -11.00
CA PHE A 392 4.71 1.04 -12.30
C PHE A 392 3.84 1.91 -13.22
N GLN A 393 2.88 2.59 -12.64
CA GLN A 393 2.13 3.67 -13.27
C GLN A 393 2.37 4.97 -12.52
N ALA A 394 2.47 6.07 -13.26
CA ALA A 394 2.72 7.38 -12.70
C ALA A 394 1.67 7.75 -11.64
N PRO A 395 2.06 8.33 -10.50
CA PRO A 395 1.13 8.81 -9.49
C PRO A 395 0.32 9.99 -10.03
N ARG A 396 -0.90 10.18 -9.55
CA ARG A 396 -1.78 11.25 -10.05
C ARG A 396 -1.28 12.66 -9.71
N GLY A 397 -0.44 12.81 -8.70
CA GLY A 397 0.13 14.08 -8.27
C GLY A 397 1.38 13.87 -7.41
N SER A 398 2.05 14.98 -7.09
CA SER A 398 3.27 15.01 -6.27
C SER A 398 3.04 14.46 -4.86
N GLU A 399 1.92 14.77 -4.24
CA GLU A 399 1.56 14.24 -2.91
C GLU A 399 1.46 12.72 -2.91
N VAL A 400 0.78 12.15 -3.93
CA VAL A 400 0.66 10.70 -4.07
C VAL A 400 2.02 10.06 -4.27
N PHE A 401 2.92 10.71 -5.02
CA PHE A 401 4.29 10.27 -5.19
C PHE A 401 5.05 10.20 -3.85
N VAL A 402 4.99 11.25 -3.06
CA VAL A 402 5.64 11.31 -1.74
C VAL A 402 5.09 10.23 -0.81
N HIS A 403 3.77 10.06 -0.77
CA HIS A 403 3.15 9.02 0.05
C HIS A 403 3.48 7.58 -0.40
N ARG A 404 3.62 7.34 -1.71
CA ARG A 404 4.10 6.05 -2.23
C ARG A 404 5.55 5.82 -1.82
N SER A 405 6.42 6.79 -2.09
CA SER A 405 7.85 6.73 -1.80
C SER A 405 8.11 6.61 -0.29
N GLY A 406 7.33 7.30 0.53
CA GLY A 406 7.39 7.19 1.99
C GLY A 406 6.93 5.82 2.56
N ARG A 407 6.66 4.80 1.73
CA ARG A 407 6.50 3.41 2.20
C ARG A 407 7.84 2.71 2.41
N THR A 408 8.93 3.23 1.85
CA THR A 408 10.31 2.79 2.07
C THR A 408 11.15 3.90 2.74
N ALA A 409 12.40 3.66 3.01
CA ALA A 409 13.33 4.61 3.65
C ALA A 409 12.83 5.17 5.01
N ARG A 410 12.26 4.30 5.85
CA ARG A 410 11.72 4.66 7.17
C ARG A 410 12.70 4.37 8.30
N ALA A 411 12.59 5.16 9.37
CA ALA A 411 13.38 4.95 10.59
C ALA A 411 14.89 4.91 10.34
N GLY A 412 15.41 5.78 9.46
CA GLY A 412 16.84 5.89 9.18
C GLY A 412 17.42 4.74 8.34
N ARG A 413 16.57 3.94 7.69
CA ARG A 413 17.01 2.86 6.79
C ARG A 413 17.02 3.31 5.34
N GLU A 414 17.94 2.75 4.56
CA GLU A 414 17.99 2.97 3.12
C GLU A 414 16.79 2.35 2.41
N GLY A 415 16.30 3.01 1.37
CA GLY A 415 15.18 2.53 0.57
C GLY A 415 15.22 3.04 -0.86
N GLN A 416 14.66 2.26 -1.78
CA GLN A 416 14.66 2.59 -3.19
C GLN A 416 13.25 2.94 -3.67
N SER A 417 13.13 4.03 -4.43
CA SER A 417 11.92 4.43 -5.13
C SER A 417 12.19 4.45 -6.63
N ILE A 418 11.48 3.63 -7.41
CA ILE A 418 11.80 3.40 -8.82
C ILE A 418 10.61 3.80 -9.69
N ALA A 419 10.82 4.76 -10.58
CA ALA A 419 9.83 5.19 -11.56
C ALA A 419 9.98 4.41 -12.87
N PHE A 420 8.89 3.82 -13.35
CA PHE A 420 8.80 3.23 -14.70
C PHE A 420 8.23 4.28 -15.64
N VAL A 421 9.05 4.78 -16.55
CA VAL A 421 8.71 5.91 -17.41
C VAL A 421 8.62 5.45 -18.86
N ALA A 422 7.41 5.48 -19.41
CA ALA A 422 7.17 5.31 -20.86
C ALA A 422 7.03 6.68 -21.52
N PRO A 423 7.10 6.78 -22.86
CA PRO A 423 6.94 8.04 -23.58
C PRO A 423 5.64 8.78 -23.26
N SER A 424 4.55 8.03 -23.02
CA SER A 424 3.24 8.56 -22.58
C SER A 424 3.27 9.26 -21.23
N ASP A 425 4.19 8.88 -20.35
CA ASP A 425 4.26 9.37 -18.97
C ASP A 425 5.23 10.54 -18.76
N VAL A 426 6.12 10.81 -19.73
CA VAL A 426 7.24 11.77 -19.59
C VAL A 426 6.77 13.15 -19.13
N THR A 427 5.71 13.66 -19.75
CA THR A 427 5.16 14.98 -19.40
C THR A 427 4.62 15.00 -17.96
N HIS A 428 3.95 13.94 -17.58
CA HIS A 428 3.37 13.82 -16.23
C HIS A 428 4.46 13.69 -15.17
N TRP A 429 5.46 12.82 -15.39
CA TRP A 429 6.60 12.69 -14.49
C TRP A 429 7.39 14.00 -14.36
N GLY A 430 7.56 14.74 -15.45
CA GLY A 430 8.19 16.05 -15.42
C GLY A 430 7.47 17.06 -14.51
N LYS A 431 6.14 16.99 -14.41
CA LYS A 431 5.37 17.82 -13.45
C LYS A 431 5.60 17.35 -12.02
N VAL A 432 5.57 16.03 -11.77
CA VAL A 432 5.81 15.45 -10.43
C VAL A 432 7.22 15.81 -9.94
N TYR A 433 8.26 15.62 -10.76
CA TYR A 433 9.65 15.91 -10.39
C TYR A 433 9.84 17.38 -10.02
N ARG A 434 9.31 18.30 -10.84
CA ARG A 434 9.38 19.74 -10.53
C ARG A 434 8.69 20.10 -9.22
N ALA A 435 7.51 19.53 -8.95
CA ALA A 435 6.76 19.80 -7.73
C ALA A 435 7.48 19.30 -6.46
N VAL A 436 8.23 18.19 -6.56
CA VAL A 436 8.99 17.61 -5.43
C VAL A 436 10.43 18.17 -5.37
N GLY A 437 10.89 18.85 -6.42
CA GLY A 437 12.24 19.41 -6.48
C GLY A 437 13.32 18.44 -6.92
N ILE A 438 12.95 17.33 -7.57
CA ILE A 438 13.91 16.41 -8.16
C ILE A 438 14.44 17.00 -9.47
N VAL A 439 15.77 17.12 -9.57
CA VAL A 439 16.44 17.54 -10.79
C VAL A 439 16.64 16.33 -11.69
N LYS A 440 16.13 16.41 -12.91
CA LYS A 440 16.16 15.25 -13.85
C LYS A 440 17.58 14.76 -14.16
N GLY A 441 18.60 15.62 -14.07
CA GLY A 441 20.00 15.25 -14.26
C GLY A 441 20.59 14.36 -13.15
N ASP A 442 20.04 14.42 -11.97
CA ASP A 442 20.54 13.71 -10.80
C ASP A 442 19.87 12.33 -10.62
N ILE A 443 18.90 12.00 -11.49
CA ILE A 443 18.19 10.72 -11.39
C ILE A 443 19.04 9.60 -11.98
N GLU A 444 19.36 8.62 -11.16
CA GLU A 444 20.04 7.40 -11.61
C GLU A 444 19.13 6.57 -12.51
N ARG A 445 19.59 6.29 -13.73
CA ARG A 445 18.88 5.42 -14.67
C ARG A 445 19.35 3.98 -14.56
N LEU A 446 18.36 3.09 -14.38
CA LEU A 446 18.62 1.66 -14.40
C LEU A 446 18.69 1.14 -15.83
N GLU A 447 19.76 0.42 -16.13
CA GLU A 447 19.98 -0.19 -17.44
C GLU A 447 19.61 -1.67 -17.41
N THR A 448 19.05 -2.14 -18.50
CA THR A 448 18.71 -3.55 -18.74
C THR A 448 19.28 -4.01 -20.07
N LEU A 449 19.68 -5.28 -20.16
CA LEU A 449 20.21 -5.82 -21.39
C LEU A 449 19.09 -6.12 -22.39
N PRO A 450 19.27 -5.82 -23.70
CA PRO A 450 18.26 -6.08 -24.74
C PRO A 450 17.81 -7.56 -24.78
N GLU A 451 18.72 -8.49 -24.54
CA GLU A 451 18.44 -9.93 -24.54
C GLU A 451 17.55 -10.33 -23.34
N GLU A 452 17.73 -9.69 -22.18
CA GLU A 452 16.88 -9.92 -21.02
C GLU A 452 15.48 -9.39 -21.25
N ILE A 453 15.37 -8.20 -21.87
CA ILE A 453 14.08 -7.60 -22.23
C ILE A 453 13.35 -8.51 -23.23
N THR A 454 14.05 -9.04 -24.24
CA THR A 454 13.46 -9.93 -25.23
C THR A 454 12.94 -11.23 -24.59
N ALA A 455 13.76 -11.88 -23.76
CA ALA A 455 13.35 -13.08 -23.03
C ALA A 455 12.17 -12.82 -22.09
N ALA A 456 12.17 -11.68 -21.39
CA ALA A 456 11.10 -11.30 -20.49
C ALA A 456 9.81 -10.91 -21.24
N LYS A 457 9.89 -10.28 -22.42
CA LYS A 457 8.72 -9.99 -23.27
C LYS A 457 8.01 -11.29 -23.68
N GLU A 458 8.76 -12.28 -24.12
CA GLU A 458 8.18 -13.57 -24.49
C GLU A 458 7.59 -14.29 -23.29
N ALA A 459 8.28 -14.31 -22.14
CA ALA A 459 7.79 -14.93 -20.92
C ALA A 459 6.54 -14.21 -20.38
N SER A 460 6.52 -12.88 -20.38
CA SER A 460 5.36 -12.08 -19.96
C SER A 460 4.16 -12.31 -20.90
N ARG A 461 4.41 -12.48 -22.22
CA ARG A 461 3.36 -12.82 -23.18
C ARG A 461 2.74 -14.18 -22.86
N LEU A 462 3.58 -15.20 -22.61
CA LEU A 462 3.11 -16.54 -22.24
C LEU A 462 2.36 -16.54 -20.90
N ALA A 463 2.85 -15.80 -19.91
CA ALA A 463 2.18 -15.64 -18.62
C ALA A 463 0.81 -14.96 -18.76
N ALA A 464 0.71 -13.91 -19.58
CA ALA A 464 -0.54 -13.21 -19.83
C ALA A 464 -1.55 -14.09 -20.61
N GLU A 465 -1.07 -14.89 -21.56
CA GLU A 465 -1.91 -15.86 -22.28
C GLU A 465 -2.42 -16.95 -21.34
N LEU A 466 -1.56 -17.45 -20.46
CA LEU A 466 -1.91 -18.45 -19.44
C LEU A 466 -2.96 -17.87 -18.48
N GLU A 467 -2.75 -16.66 -17.96
CA GLU A 467 -3.69 -15.97 -17.07
C GLU A 467 -5.06 -15.78 -17.72
N LYS A 468 -5.09 -15.33 -18.97
CA LYS A 468 -6.34 -15.13 -19.73
C LYS A 468 -7.10 -16.45 -19.89
N LYS A 469 -6.42 -17.54 -20.26
CA LYS A 469 -7.05 -18.87 -20.39
C LYS A 469 -7.59 -19.39 -19.05
N VAL A 470 -6.83 -19.23 -17.96
CA VAL A 470 -7.26 -19.60 -16.60
C VAL A 470 -8.49 -18.79 -16.20
N HIS A 471 -8.49 -17.48 -16.47
CA HIS A 471 -9.62 -16.61 -16.14
C HIS A 471 -10.89 -16.98 -16.91
N GLN A 472 -10.77 -17.28 -18.22
CA GLN A 472 -11.88 -17.72 -19.07
C GLN A 472 -12.48 -19.05 -18.57
N THR A 473 -11.64 -20.06 -18.27
CA THR A 473 -12.07 -21.35 -17.73
C THR A 473 -12.81 -21.18 -16.40
N PHE A 474 -12.28 -20.33 -15.51
CA PHE A 474 -12.91 -20.04 -14.22
C PHE A 474 -14.27 -19.36 -14.38
N LYS A 475 -14.39 -18.40 -15.31
CA LYS A 475 -15.66 -17.70 -15.57
C LYS A 475 -16.72 -18.68 -16.07
N GLN A 476 -16.36 -19.54 -17.02
CA GLN A 476 -17.25 -20.57 -17.56
C GLN A 476 -17.73 -21.55 -16.46
N SER A 477 -16.80 -22.07 -15.64
CA SER A 477 -17.17 -23.00 -14.56
C SER A 477 -18.00 -22.33 -13.46
N SER A 478 -17.82 -21.03 -13.22
CA SER A 478 -18.63 -20.26 -12.27
C SER A 478 -20.05 -20.02 -12.80
N GLU A 479 -20.18 -19.71 -14.08
CA GLU A 479 -21.48 -19.54 -14.75
C GLU A 479 -22.25 -20.87 -14.81
N GLU A 480 -21.59 -21.98 -15.13
CA GLU A 480 -22.19 -23.33 -15.10
C GLU A 480 -22.63 -23.72 -13.67
N SER A 481 -21.81 -23.42 -12.65
CA SER A 481 -22.15 -23.68 -11.25
C SER A 481 -23.33 -22.83 -10.78
N TRP A 482 -23.41 -21.58 -11.23
CA TRP A 482 -24.52 -20.68 -10.91
C TRP A 482 -25.80 -21.16 -11.59
N LEU A 483 -25.75 -21.53 -12.88
CA LEU A 483 -26.88 -22.09 -13.62
C LEU A 483 -27.41 -23.38 -12.98
N LYS A 484 -26.54 -24.29 -12.57
CA LYS A 484 -26.93 -25.53 -11.86
C LYS A 484 -27.59 -25.22 -10.51
N LYS A 485 -27.15 -24.20 -9.78
CA LYS A 485 -27.81 -23.77 -8.54
C LYS A 485 -29.16 -23.13 -8.81
N ALA A 486 -29.22 -22.22 -9.77
CA ALA A 486 -30.46 -21.56 -10.14
C ALA A 486 -31.51 -22.55 -10.66
N ALA A 487 -31.11 -23.55 -11.47
CA ALA A 487 -31.98 -24.63 -11.93
C ALA A 487 -32.51 -25.49 -10.79
N LYS A 488 -31.63 -25.80 -9.81
CA LYS A 488 -32.01 -26.55 -8.60
C LYS A 488 -32.98 -25.77 -7.69
N GLU A 489 -32.77 -24.44 -7.56
CA GLU A 489 -33.69 -23.58 -6.80
C GLU A 489 -35.04 -23.35 -7.51
N ALA A 490 -35.05 -23.45 -8.85
CA ALA A 490 -36.26 -23.31 -9.67
C ALA A 490 -36.96 -24.65 -9.92
N GLU A 491 -36.52 -25.78 -9.32
CA GLU A 491 -37.02 -27.15 -9.54
C GLU A 491 -37.06 -27.56 -11.02
N LEU A 492 -36.21 -26.97 -11.85
CA LEU A 492 -36.09 -27.30 -13.27
C LEU A 492 -35.19 -28.52 -13.45
N MET A 493 -35.71 -29.59 -14.05
CA MET A 493 -34.89 -30.73 -14.46
C MET A 493 -34.02 -30.32 -15.65
N LEU A 494 -32.71 -30.37 -15.49
CA LEU A 494 -31.77 -30.26 -16.60
C LEU A 494 -31.57 -31.65 -17.18
N ASP A 495 -31.81 -31.82 -18.47
CA ASP A 495 -31.58 -33.08 -19.17
C ASP A 495 -30.09 -33.48 -19.07
N GLU A 496 -29.84 -34.60 -18.36
CA GLU A 496 -28.49 -35.09 -18.10
C GLU A 496 -27.84 -35.79 -19.33
N GLU A 497 -28.57 -36.01 -20.42
CA GLU A 497 -28.09 -36.84 -21.53
C GLU A 497 -27.05 -36.21 -22.45
N ASP A 498 -26.91 -34.88 -22.47
CA ASP A 498 -25.94 -34.19 -23.36
C ASP A 498 -24.56 -33.93 -22.74
N ASP A 499 -24.42 -34.10 -21.41
CA ASP A 499 -23.20 -33.71 -20.69
C ASP A 499 -22.05 -34.75 -20.79
N THR A 500 -22.35 -36.00 -21.14
CA THR A 500 -21.35 -37.09 -21.18
C THR A 500 -20.52 -37.13 -22.45
N ARG A 501 -21.02 -36.61 -23.58
CA ARG A 501 -20.27 -36.55 -24.86
C ARG A 501 -19.31 -35.35 -24.96
N GLU A 502 -19.58 -34.24 -24.28
CA GLU A 502 -18.69 -33.08 -24.28
C GLU A 502 -17.59 -33.12 -23.21
N LEU A 503 -17.77 -33.87 -22.09
CA LEU A 503 -16.74 -34.03 -21.04
C LEU A 503 -15.47 -34.74 -21.54
N GLY A 504 -15.62 -35.64 -22.53
CA GLY A 504 -14.46 -36.35 -23.13
C GLY A 504 -13.50 -35.45 -23.89
N LYS A 505 -13.98 -34.34 -24.47
CA LYS A 505 -13.16 -33.40 -25.24
C LYS A 505 -12.54 -32.26 -24.43
N LYS A 506 -13.03 -32.01 -23.20
CA LYS A 506 -12.56 -30.90 -22.32
C LYS A 506 -11.31 -31.24 -21.48
N LYS A 507 -10.74 -32.46 -21.55
CA LYS A 507 -9.50 -32.86 -20.83
C LYS A 507 -8.19 -32.27 -21.43
N ALA A 508 -8.24 -31.64 -22.58
CA ALA A 508 -7.10 -31.07 -23.27
C ALA A 508 -6.55 -29.74 -22.65
N PRO A 509 -7.35 -28.83 -22.03
CA PRO A 509 -6.84 -27.51 -21.60
C PRO A 509 -5.72 -27.60 -20.57
N HIS A 510 -5.77 -28.56 -19.63
CA HIS A 510 -4.78 -28.65 -18.54
C HIS A 510 -3.36 -28.99 -19.03
N LYS A 511 -3.22 -29.93 -19.94
CA LYS A 511 -1.89 -30.30 -20.51
C LYS A 511 -1.28 -29.14 -21.30
N VAL A 512 -2.11 -28.40 -22.03
CA VAL A 512 -1.67 -27.23 -22.80
C VAL A 512 -1.24 -26.10 -21.85
N LEU A 513 -2.01 -25.81 -20.80
CA LEU A 513 -1.68 -24.78 -19.80
C LEU A 513 -0.39 -25.10 -19.05
N TRP A 514 -0.20 -26.37 -18.67
CA TRP A 514 1.02 -26.82 -18.01
C TRP A 514 2.23 -26.77 -18.93
N GLY A 515 2.08 -27.14 -20.20
CA GLY A 515 3.12 -27.01 -21.23
C GLY A 515 3.59 -25.55 -21.41
N LEU A 516 2.64 -24.62 -21.51
CA LEU A 516 2.94 -23.17 -21.60
C LEU A 516 3.67 -22.67 -20.35
N PHE A 517 3.26 -23.12 -19.16
CA PHE A 517 3.93 -22.76 -17.90
C PHE A 517 5.37 -23.28 -17.88
N GLN A 518 5.59 -24.54 -18.25
CA GLN A 518 6.93 -25.12 -18.31
C GLN A 518 7.83 -24.42 -19.34
N GLU A 519 7.30 -24.09 -20.52
CA GLU A 519 8.03 -23.36 -21.55
C GLU A 519 8.45 -21.98 -21.04
N MET A 520 7.53 -21.24 -20.45
CA MET A 520 7.80 -19.94 -19.84
C MET A 520 8.93 -20.05 -18.80
N GLN A 521 8.85 -21.02 -17.89
CA GLN A 521 9.82 -21.22 -16.83
C GLN A 521 11.19 -21.65 -17.37
N ALA A 522 11.24 -22.47 -18.40
CA ALA A 522 12.49 -22.88 -19.02
C ALA A 522 13.28 -21.68 -19.58
N ARG A 523 12.57 -20.69 -20.13
CA ARG A 523 13.16 -19.44 -20.63
C ARG A 523 13.74 -18.54 -19.54
N LEU A 524 13.20 -18.59 -18.33
CA LEU A 524 13.56 -17.72 -17.20
C LEU A 524 14.54 -18.36 -16.20
N ARG A 525 14.86 -19.64 -16.35
CA ARG A 525 15.73 -20.35 -15.39
C ARG A 525 17.12 -19.76 -15.27
N ARG A 526 17.65 -19.18 -16.34
CA ARG A 526 18.97 -18.55 -16.39
C ARG A 526 18.88 -17.21 -17.09
N PRO A 527 19.68 -16.22 -16.68
CA PRO A 527 19.75 -14.97 -17.40
C PRO A 527 20.21 -15.25 -18.84
N PRO A 528 19.61 -14.61 -19.84
CA PRO A 528 20.06 -14.71 -21.23
C PRO A 528 21.50 -14.21 -21.36
N ARG A 529 22.25 -14.79 -22.27
CA ARG A 529 23.63 -14.39 -22.52
C ARG A 529 23.66 -13.18 -23.45
N PRO A 530 24.58 -12.22 -23.22
CA PRO A 530 24.75 -11.12 -24.15
C PRO A 530 25.06 -11.62 -25.56
N SER A 531 24.45 -11.00 -26.58
CA SER A 531 24.76 -11.24 -28.00
C SER A 531 26.22 -10.84 -28.21
N GLY A 532 27.04 -11.78 -28.69
CA GLY A 532 28.50 -11.61 -28.90
C GLY A 532 29.38 -12.42 -27.96
N SER A 533 28.86 -13.13 -26.98
CA SER A 533 29.64 -14.10 -26.21
C SER A 533 29.95 -15.33 -27.06
N VAL A 534 31.14 -15.37 -27.64
CA VAL A 534 31.65 -16.53 -28.38
C VAL A 534 31.62 -17.77 -27.50
N ARG A 535 30.88 -18.80 -27.92
CA ARG A 535 30.94 -20.13 -27.27
C ARG A 535 32.36 -20.67 -27.45
N LEU A 536 33.25 -20.39 -26.50
CA LEU A 536 34.53 -21.07 -26.46
C LEU A 536 34.27 -22.58 -26.35
N SER A 537 34.74 -23.36 -27.29
CA SER A 537 34.69 -24.81 -27.26
C SER A 537 35.42 -25.33 -26.00
N LYS A 538 35.12 -26.56 -25.58
CA LYS A 538 35.79 -27.17 -24.41
C LYS A 538 37.33 -27.16 -24.57
N LYS A 539 37.85 -27.26 -25.81
CA LYS A 539 39.29 -27.13 -26.15
C LYS A 539 39.81 -25.70 -25.91
N GLN A 540 39.08 -24.69 -26.32
CA GLN A 540 39.47 -23.28 -26.13
C GLN A 540 39.42 -22.85 -24.65
N ARG A 541 38.50 -23.40 -23.85
CA ARG A 541 38.47 -23.17 -22.38
C ARG A 541 39.68 -23.77 -21.69
N LEU A 542 40.12 -24.95 -22.11
CA LEU A 542 41.35 -25.60 -21.58
C LEU A 542 42.62 -24.85 -22.05
N ALA A 543 42.64 -24.26 -23.23
CA ALA A 543 43.77 -23.47 -23.71
C ALA A 543 43.93 -22.13 -22.98
N VAL A 544 42.79 -21.47 -22.65
CA VAL A 544 42.81 -20.23 -21.83
C VAL A 544 43.21 -20.51 -20.38
N ALA A 545 42.76 -21.63 -19.83
CA ALA A 545 43.16 -22.04 -18.48
C ALA A 545 44.66 -22.46 -18.36
N ARG A 546 45.30 -22.85 -19.46
CA ARG A 546 46.72 -23.17 -19.51
C ARG A 546 47.63 -21.96 -19.74
N ARG A 547 47.11 -20.81 -20.20
CA ARG A 547 47.87 -19.57 -20.40
C ARG A 547 47.84 -18.62 -19.20
N GLY A 548 47.09 -18.95 -18.18
CA GLY A 548 46.98 -18.18 -16.94
C GLY A 548 47.65 -18.84 -15.74
N ARG A 549 48.54 -19.79 -15.97
CA ARG A 549 49.48 -20.33 -14.96
C ARG A 549 50.92 -19.97 -15.33
#